data_5d5c7c0f3608eed2603049a44520cc13
#
_entry.id   5d5c7c0f3608eed2603049a44520cc13
#
_cell.length_a   1.000
_cell.length_b   1.000
_cell.length_c   1.000
_cell.angle_alpha   90.00
_cell.angle_beta   90.00
_cell.angle_gamma   90.00
#
_symmetry.space_group_name_H-M   'P 1'
#
loop_
_entity.id
_entity.type
_entity.pdbx_description
1 polymer ?
#
loop_
_entity_poly.entity_id
_entity_poly.type
_entity_poly.pdbx_seq_one_letter_code
_entity_poly.pdbx_strand_id
1 'polypeptide(L)'
;VVSVLSGRVIDRLGALRGVLPAAGVMFAGLLGMFFARSMLAVILTGCIMMSGYMLVTAILSGVIRDHTPAGKAGHFQGIRMIFGVLLPMIFGPAIGAAVIRGSDSTYVDLGVVKTVPTPSIFLAAAIVLLLILPPVLALKKKEGTKC
;
A
#
# COMPACT_ATOMS: atom_id res chain seq x y z
N VAL A 1 19.43 -4.43 1.49
CA VAL A 1 19.81 -4.96 0.17
C VAL A 1 18.71 -4.71 -0.86
N VAL A 2 17.44 -5.04 -0.58
CA VAL A 2 16.31 -4.82 -1.51
C VAL A 2 16.15 -3.35 -1.90
N SER A 3 16.29 -2.40 -0.97
CA SER A 3 16.10 -0.98 -1.25
C SER A 3 17.20 -0.36 -2.12
N VAL A 4 18.42 -0.91 -2.12
CA VAL A 4 19.52 -0.44 -2.97
C VAL A 4 19.38 -0.94 -4.41
N LEU A 5 18.97 -2.21 -4.58
CA LEU A 5 18.66 -2.74 -5.92
C LEU A 5 17.45 -2.03 -6.54
N SER A 6 16.44 -1.74 -5.73
CA SER A 6 15.23 -1.04 -6.16
C SER A 6 15.51 0.38 -6.62
N GLY A 7 16.42 1.11 -5.96
CA GLY A 7 16.80 2.47 -6.36
C GLY A 7 17.33 2.52 -7.81
N ARG A 8 18.25 1.62 -8.17
CA ARG A 8 18.79 1.56 -9.54
C ARG A 8 17.76 1.22 -10.61
N VAL A 9 16.77 0.40 -10.30
CA VAL A 9 15.69 0.04 -11.23
C VAL A 9 14.71 1.20 -11.38
N ILE A 10 14.42 1.92 -10.29
CA ILE A 10 13.52 3.08 -10.27
C ILE A 10 14.13 4.24 -11.06
N ASP A 11 15.43 4.52 -10.90
CA ASP A 11 16.14 5.58 -11.61
C ASP A 11 16.18 5.35 -13.13
N ARG A 12 16.21 4.09 -13.57
CA ARG A 12 16.21 3.73 -15.00
C ARG A 12 14.82 3.72 -15.64
N LEU A 13 13.76 3.41 -14.90
CA LEU A 13 12.40 3.27 -15.43
C LEU A 13 11.59 4.58 -15.39
N GLY A 14 12.08 5.60 -14.72
CA GLY A 14 11.31 6.80 -14.39
C GLY A 14 10.39 6.55 -13.18
N ALA A 15 10.35 7.50 -12.26
CA ALA A 15 9.74 7.31 -10.95
C ALA A 15 8.27 6.83 -11.02
N LEU A 16 7.42 7.42 -11.86
CA LEU A 16 6.01 7.01 -11.99
C LEU A 16 5.81 5.67 -12.72
N ARG A 17 6.75 5.28 -13.59
CA ARG A 17 6.69 3.96 -14.25
C ARG A 17 7.01 2.82 -13.28
N GLY A 18 7.81 3.08 -12.24
CA GLY A 18 8.14 2.12 -11.18
C GLY A 18 7.00 1.84 -10.20
N VAL A 19 6.03 2.76 -10.06
CA VAL A 19 4.88 2.58 -9.14
C VAL A 19 4.00 1.39 -9.55
N LEU A 20 3.77 1.19 -10.84
CA LEU A 20 2.90 0.11 -11.34
C LEU A 20 3.43 -1.29 -11.01
N PRO A 21 4.69 -1.65 -11.31
CA PRO A 21 5.20 -2.96 -10.92
C PRO A 21 5.30 -3.13 -9.40
N ALA A 22 5.63 -2.07 -8.65
CA ALA A 22 5.65 -2.12 -7.20
C ALA A 22 4.25 -2.36 -6.59
N ALA A 23 3.23 -1.67 -7.12
CA ALA A 23 1.83 -1.91 -6.76
C ALA A 23 1.38 -3.32 -7.16
N GLY A 24 1.85 -3.86 -8.30
CA GLY A 24 1.61 -5.22 -8.73
C GLY A 24 2.16 -6.27 -7.75
N VAL A 25 3.38 -6.07 -7.27
CA VAL A 25 3.98 -6.94 -6.23
C VAL A 25 3.18 -6.88 -4.93
N MET A 26 2.78 -5.69 -4.49
CA MET A 26 1.94 -5.52 -3.30
C MET A 26 0.58 -6.19 -3.47
N PHE A 27 -0.05 -6.05 -4.64
CA PHE A 27 -1.33 -6.68 -4.95
C PHE A 27 -1.23 -8.21 -4.96
N ALA A 28 -0.18 -8.77 -5.57
CA ALA A 28 0.08 -10.21 -5.56
C ALA A 28 0.27 -10.73 -4.12
N GLY A 29 0.99 -9.99 -3.27
CA GLY A 29 1.14 -10.31 -1.86
C GLY A 29 -0.20 -10.31 -1.09
N LEU A 30 -1.07 -9.31 -1.33
CA LEU A 30 -2.41 -9.23 -0.72
C LEU A 30 -3.31 -10.40 -1.15
N LEU A 31 -3.33 -10.74 -2.44
CA LEU A 31 -4.06 -11.92 -2.92
C LEU A 31 -3.48 -13.21 -2.35
N GLY A 32 -2.16 -13.33 -2.29
CA GLY A 32 -1.51 -14.47 -1.66
C GLY A 32 -1.92 -14.66 -0.20
N MET A 33 -2.02 -13.57 0.57
CA MET A 33 -2.49 -13.59 1.96
C MET A 33 -3.94 -14.06 2.08
N PHE A 34 -4.81 -13.70 1.12
CA PHE A 34 -6.20 -14.17 1.10
C PHE A 34 -6.30 -15.70 0.91
N PHE A 35 -5.43 -16.27 0.06
CA PHE A 35 -5.41 -17.72 -0.21
C PHE A 35 -4.51 -18.51 0.75
N ALA A 36 -3.67 -17.87 1.53
CA ALA A 36 -2.72 -18.52 2.43
C ALA A 36 -3.46 -19.27 3.55
N ARG A 37 -3.24 -20.58 3.63
CA ARG A 37 -3.83 -21.46 4.66
C ARG A 37 -2.77 -22.10 5.56
N SER A 38 -1.49 -22.01 5.22
CA SER A 38 -0.40 -22.52 6.03
C SER A 38 0.44 -21.38 6.58
N MET A 39 1.04 -21.58 7.76
CA MET A 39 1.88 -20.57 8.41
C MET A 39 3.04 -20.12 7.50
N LEU A 40 3.65 -21.05 6.78
CA LEU A 40 4.74 -20.74 5.86
C LEU A 40 4.26 -19.90 4.66
N ALA A 41 3.07 -20.20 4.11
CA ALA A 41 2.48 -19.41 3.05
C ALA A 41 2.18 -17.98 3.52
N VAL A 42 1.65 -17.80 4.73
CA VAL A 42 1.40 -16.47 5.33
C VAL A 42 2.69 -15.67 5.46
N ILE A 43 3.77 -16.28 5.95
CA ILE A 43 5.07 -15.60 6.08
C ILE A 43 5.60 -15.18 4.71
N LEU A 44 5.59 -16.06 3.72
CA LEU A 44 6.11 -15.77 2.38
C LEU A 44 5.31 -14.67 1.68
N THR A 45 3.98 -14.79 1.68
CA THR A 45 3.10 -13.80 1.04
C THR A 45 3.13 -12.46 1.79
N GLY A 46 3.26 -12.48 3.12
CA GLY A 46 3.48 -11.29 3.94
C GLY A 46 4.79 -10.57 3.61
N CYS A 47 5.88 -11.30 3.42
CA CYS A 47 7.16 -10.73 2.97
C CYS A 47 7.05 -10.08 1.58
N ILE A 48 6.33 -10.72 0.65
CA ILE A 48 6.09 -10.17 -0.69
C ILE A 48 5.27 -8.88 -0.59
N MET A 49 4.19 -8.88 0.19
CA MET A 49 3.33 -7.71 0.41
C MET A 49 4.13 -6.55 1.02
N MET A 50 4.92 -6.80 2.06
CA MET A 50 5.76 -5.78 2.71
C MET A 50 6.81 -5.23 1.77
N SER A 51 7.44 -6.08 0.94
CA SER A 51 8.39 -5.63 -0.08
C SER A 51 7.74 -4.69 -1.09
N GLY A 52 6.54 -5.03 -1.59
CA GLY A 52 5.75 -4.18 -2.48
C GLY A 52 5.40 -2.84 -1.84
N TYR A 53 4.96 -2.84 -0.59
CA TYR A 53 4.65 -1.63 0.17
C TYR A 53 5.86 -0.71 0.32
N MET A 54 7.01 -1.26 0.69
CA MET A 54 8.26 -0.49 0.81
C MET A 54 8.70 0.12 -0.52
N LEU A 55 8.53 -0.60 -1.63
CA LEU A 55 8.82 -0.09 -2.97
C LEU A 55 7.90 1.08 -3.34
N VAL A 56 6.60 0.94 -3.17
CA VAL A 56 5.61 2.00 -3.46
C VAL A 56 5.91 3.25 -2.65
N THR A 57 6.13 3.11 -1.34
CA THR A 57 6.39 4.25 -0.45
C THR A 57 7.73 4.94 -0.77
N ALA A 58 8.76 4.17 -1.14
CA ALA A 58 10.05 4.74 -1.55
C ALA A 58 9.93 5.56 -2.83
N ILE A 59 9.24 5.03 -3.84
CA ILE A 59 9.03 5.72 -5.13
C ILE A 59 8.21 7.00 -4.93
N LEU A 60 7.09 6.92 -4.22
CA LEU A 60 6.24 8.09 -3.95
C LEU A 60 6.98 9.16 -3.15
N SER A 61 7.83 8.75 -2.20
CA SER A 61 8.67 9.68 -1.43
C SER A 61 9.69 10.40 -2.31
N GLY A 62 10.29 9.70 -3.29
CA GLY A 62 11.17 10.28 -4.28
C GLY A 62 10.45 11.31 -5.15
N VAL A 63 9.32 10.92 -5.74
CA VAL A 63 8.51 11.81 -6.59
C VAL A 63 8.09 13.09 -5.86
N ILE A 64 7.62 12.97 -4.61
CA ILE A 64 7.22 14.12 -3.81
C ILE A 64 8.41 15.05 -3.58
N ARG A 65 9.58 14.49 -3.25
CA ARG A 65 10.81 15.27 -3.02
C ARG A 65 11.23 16.03 -4.28
N ASP A 66 11.22 15.39 -5.43
CA ASP A 66 11.67 15.97 -6.70
C ASP A 66 10.72 17.09 -7.18
N HIS A 67 9.45 17.04 -6.81
CA HIS A 67 8.45 18.07 -7.15
C HIS A 67 8.24 19.12 -6.05
N THR A 68 8.98 19.04 -4.94
CA THR A 68 8.85 19.99 -3.83
C THR A 68 9.74 21.22 -4.08
N PRO A 69 9.18 22.45 -4.22
CA PRO A 69 9.96 23.66 -4.40
C PRO A 69 10.85 23.96 -3.19
N ALA A 70 12.04 24.52 -3.45
CA ALA A 70 12.93 24.99 -2.39
C ALA A 70 12.20 26.01 -1.49
N GLY A 71 12.28 25.83 -0.18
CA GLY A 71 11.63 26.71 0.82
C GLY A 71 10.21 26.33 1.22
N LYS A 72 9.53 25.38 0.54
CA LYS A 72 8.18 24.91 0.88
C LYS A 72 8.13 23.46 1.39
N ALA A 73 9.27 22.87 1.70
CA ALA A 73 9.39 21.48 2.13
C ALA A 73 8.52 21.15 3.35
N GLY A 74 8.42 22.04 4.35
CA GLY A 74 7.58 21.84 5.52
C GLY A 74 6.09 21.75 5.20
N HIS A 75 5.60 22.61 4.30
CA HIS A 75 4.19 22.59 3.88
C HIS A 75 3.82 21.29 3.16
N PHE A 76 4.66 20.85 2.22
CA PHE A 76 4.46 19.58 1.51
C PHE A 76 4.57 18.37 2.44
N GLN A 77 5.48 18.41 3.42
CA GLN A 77 5.58 17.36 4.43
C GLN A 77 4.31 17.29 5.31
N GLY A 78 3.72 18.43 5.69
CA GLY A 78 2.46 18.47 6.41
C GLY A 78 1.31 17.83 5.62
N ILE A 79 1.17 18.18 4.35
CA ILE A 79 0.17 17.57 3.45
C ILE A 79 0.39 16.06 3.35
N ARG A 80 1.64 15.61 3.18
CA ARG A 80 1.98 14.19 3.13
C ARG A 80 1.58 13.44 4.42
N MET A 81 1.77 14.06 5.58
CA MET A 81 1.37 13.48 6.87
C MET A 81 -0.15 13.32 6.98
N ILE A 82 -0.91 14.30 6.51
CA ILE A 82 -2.38 14.24 6.50
C ILE A 82 -2.85 13.07 5.63
N PHE A 83 -2.39 13.00 4.38
CA PHE A 83 -2.84 11.99 3.43
C PHE A 83 -2.23 10.60 3.66
N GLY A 84 -0.97 10.53 4.11
CA GLY A 84 -0.24 9.28 4.27
C GLY A 84 -0.40 8.62 5.65
N VAL A 85 -0.78 9.39 6.67
CA VAL A 85 -0.88 8.90 8.05
C VAL A 85 -2.28 9.14 8.62
N LEU A 86 -2.73 10.40 8.66
CA LEU A 86 -3.98 10.75 9.35
C LEU A 86 -5.21 10.10 8.70
N LEU A 87 -5.36 10.22 7.38
CA LEU A 87 -6.49 9.60 6.67
C LEU A 87 -6.51 8.07 6.81
N PRO A 88 -5.41 7.33 6.57
CA PRO A 88 -5.40 5.89 6.80
C PRO A 88 -5.67 5.48 8.25
N MET A 89 -5.22 6.26 9.23
CA MET A 89 -5.51 5.99 10.65
C MET A 89 -6.99 6.14 11.00
N ILE A 90 -7.72 7.02 10.32
CA ILE A 90 -9.16 7.21 10.55
C ILE A 90 -9.96 6.16 9.78
N PHE A 91 -9.69 6.01 8.48
CA PHE A 91 -10.48 5.15 7.59
C PHE A 91 -10.10 3.67 7.69
N GLY A 92 -8.82 3.35 7.97
CA GLY A 92 -8.36 1.97 8.06
C GLY A 92 -9.13 1.14 9.09
N PRO A 93 -9.20 1.55 10.36
CA PRO A 93 -9.97 0.84 11.38
C PRO A 93 -11.47 0.77 11.05
N ALA A 94 -12.06 1.82 10.47
CA ALA A 94 -13.47 1.85 10.09
C ALA A 94 -13.78 0.82 8.99
N ILE A 95 -12.95 0.75 7.95
CA ILE A 95 -13.06 -0.24 6.86
C ILE A 95 -12.83 -1.65 7.43
N GLY A 96 -11.79 -1.83 8.27
CA GLY A 96 -11.49 -3.09 8.92
C GLY A 96 -12.66 -3.58 9.76
N ALA A 97 -13.24 -2.73 10.59
CA ALA A 97 -14.40 -3.05 11.41
C ALA A 97 -15.64 -3.41 10.57
N ALA A 98 -15.87 -2.71 9.46
CA ALA A 98 -16.98 -3.00 8.55
C ALA A 98 -16.84 -4.38 7.88
N VAL A 99 -15.63 -4.75 7.48
CA VAL A 99 -15.33 -6.05 6.86
C VAL A 99 -15.46 -7.20 7.86
N ILE A 100 -15.08 -6.98 9.13
CA ILE A 100 -15.12 -8.01 10.17
C ILE A 100 -16.55 -8.22 10.72
N ARG A 101 -17.43 -7.23 10.65
CA ARG A 101 -18.82 -7.33 11.15
C ARG A 101 -19.62 -8.48 10.54
N GLY A 102 -19.25 -8.96 9.38
CA GLY A 102 -19.85 -10.12 8.71
C GLY A 102 -19.26 -11.48 9.11
N SER A 103 -18.34 -11.52 10.07
CA SER A 103 -17.69 -12.75 10.52
C SER A 103 -18.41 -13.31 11.75
N ASP A 104 -18.92 -14.54 11.63
CA ASP A 104 -19.56 -15.27 12.73
C ASP A 104 -18.53 -15.87 13.73
N SER A 105 -17.23 -15.78 13.42
CA SER A 105 -16.17 -16.34 14.25
C SER A 105 -15.75 -15.35 15.32
N THR A 106 -16.00 -15.70 16.60
CA THR A 106 -15.57 -14.90 17.75
C THR A 106 -14.60 -15.72 18.63
N TYR A 107 -13.67 -15.02 19.28
CA TYR A 107 -12.82 -15.60 20.30
C TYR A 107 -12.86 -14.73 21.56
N VAL A 108 -12.64 -15.36 22.71
CA VAL A 108 -12.60 -14.66 23.99
C VAL A 108 -11.15 -14.38 24.36
N ASP A 109 -10.79 -13.12 24.49
CA ASP A 109 -9.48 -12.65 24.90
C ASP A 109 -9.64 -11.80 26.17
N LEU A 110 -9.06 -12.23 27.26
CA LEU A 110 -9.14 -11.56 28.58
C LEU A 110 -10.59 -11.24 29.04
N GLY A 111 -11.54 -12.15 28.73
CA GLY A 111 -12.95 -11.96 29.09
C GLY A 111 -13.75 -11.05 28.15
N VAL A 112 -13.12 -10.52 27.09
CA VAL A 112 -13.78 -9.72 26.06
C VAL A 112 -13.96 -10.57 24.80
N VAL A 113 -15.20 -10.63 24.29
CA VAL A 113 -15.49 -11.30 23.02
C VAL A 113 -15.01 -10.42 21.88
N LYS A 114 -14.03 -10.91 21.12
CA LYS A 114 -13.48 -10.25 19.93
C LYS A 114 -13.83 -11.05 18.68
N THR A 115 -14.14 -10.37 17.59
CA THR A 115 -14.37 -11.01 16.29
C THR A 115 -13.04 -11.39 15.64
N VAL A 116 -12.95 -12.59 15.10
CA VAL A 116 -11.74 -13.05 14.40
C VAL A 116 -11.55 -12.27 13.10
N PRO A 117 -10.38 -11.67 12.85
CA PRO A 117 -10.08 -11.04 11.57
C PRO A 117 -10.15 -12.08 10.45
N THR A 118 -11.06 -11.88 9.50
CA THR A 118 -11.19 -12.78 8.35
C THR A 118 -10.18 -12.41 7.25
N PRO A 119 -9.76 -13.37 6.41
CA PRO A 119 -8.92 -13.10 5.24
C PRO A 119 -9.51 -12.06 4.27
N SER A 120 -10.82 -11.79 4.35
CA SER A 120 -11.52 -10.75 3.59
C SER A 120 -10.93 -9.35 3.75
N ILE A 121 -10.22 -9.06 4.85
CA ILE A 121 -9.51 -7.79 5.06
C ILE A 121 -8.46 -7.57 3.97
N PHE A 122 -7.73 -8.62 3.58
CA PHE A 122 -6.72 -8.54 2.52
C PHE A 122 -7.35 -8.30 1.16
N LEU A 123 -8.53 -8.88 0.92
CA LEU A 123 -9.29 -8.64 -0.30
C LEU A 123 -9.83 -7.22 -0.36
N ALA A 124 -10.35 -6.67 0.74
CA ALA A 124 -10.76 -5.28 0.83
C ALA A 124 -9.58 -4.32 0.58
N ALA A 125 -8.41 -4.61 1.15
CA ALA A 125 -7.19 -3.84 0.90
C ALA A 125 -6.75 -3.92 -0.57
N ALA A 126 -6.88 -5.09 -1.21
CA ALA A 126 -6.58 -5.27 -2.63
C ALA A 126 -7.53 -4.44 -3.52
N ILE A 127 -8.82 -4.38 -3.20
CA ILE A 127 -9.81 -3.55 -3.91
C ILE A 127 -9.45 -2.06 -3.77
N VAL A 128 -9.14 -1.59 -2.56
CA VAL A 128 -8.71 -0.21 -2.32
C VAL A 128 -7.45 0.12 -3.13
N LEU A 129 -6.49 -0.82 -3.20
CA LEU A 129 -5.29 -0.65 -4.02
C LEU A 129 -5.61 -0.52 -5.51
N LEU A 130 -6.58 -1.28 -6.02
CA LEU A 130 -7.04 -1.17 -7.41
C LEU A 130 -7.68 0.19 -7.70
N LEU A 131 -8.37 0.81 -6.74
CA LEU A 131 -8.94 2.15 -6.89
C LEU A 131 -7.87 3.26 -7.05
N ILE A 132 -6.63 2.99 -6.66
CA ILE A 132 -5.51 3.92 -6.82
C ILE A 132 -4.92 3.85 -8.24
N LEU A 133 -5.11 2.75 -8.97
CA LEU A 133 -4.55 2.55 -10.31
C LEU A 133 -5.03 3.59 -11.36
N PRO A 134 -6.33 3.94 -11.46
CA PRO A 134 -6.80 4.92 -12.43
C PRO A 134 -6.10 6.29 -12.32
N PRO A 135 -5.99 6.94 -11.14
CA PRO A 135 -5.30 8.22 -11.03
C PRO A 135 -3.80 8.11 -11.35
N VAL A 136 -3.14 7.00 -10.98
CA VAL A 136 -1.72 6.77 -11.30
C VAL A 136 -1.52 6.63 -12.81
N LEU A 137 -2.39 5.90 -13.50
CA LEU A 137 -2.36 5.77 -14.96
C LEU A 137 -2.63 7.10 -15.67
N ALA A 138 -3.54 7.93 -15.15
CA ALA A 138 -3.83 9.25 -15.67
C ALA A 138 -2.61 10.19 -15.55
N LEU A 139 -1.90 10.16 -14.43
CA LEU A 139 -0.67 10.91 -14.22
C LEU A 139 0.44 10.47 -15.18
N LYS A 140 0.63 9.16 -15.37
CA LYS A 140 1.58 8.60 -16.32
C LYS A 140 1.31 9.06 -17.75
N LYS A 141 0.04 9.14 -18.16
CA LYS A 141 -0.35 9.62 -19.50
C LYS A 141 0.00 11.10 -19.70
N LYS A 142 -0.14 11.93 -18.67
CA LYS A 142 0.23 13.36 -18.71
C LYS A 142 1.75 13.59 -18.81
N GLU A 143 2.56 12.76 -18.19
CA GLU A 143 4.02 12.86 -18.30
C GLU A 143 4.54 12.42 -19.68
N GLY A 144 3.95 11.36 -20.26
CA GLY A 144 4.30 10.88 -21.61
C GLY A 144 3.95 11.86 -22.73
N THR A 145 3.14 12.89 -22.48
CA THR A 145 2.75 13.91 -23.47
C THR A 145 3.63 15.17 -23.38
N LYS A 146 4.56 15.24 -22.43
CA LYS A 146 5.47 16.38 -22.21
C LYS A 146 6.89 16.17 -22.75
N CYS A 147 7.15 15.07 -23.47
CA CYS A 147 8.39 14.86 -24.25
C CYS A 147 8.17 15.17 -25.71
#